data_3edbf28f0c98bdaf51a689d5a1dc85b9
#
_entry.id   3edbf28f0c98bdaf51a689d5a1dc85b9
#
_cell.length_a   1.000
_cell.length_b   1.000
_cell.length_c   1.000
_cell.angle_alpha   90.00
_cell.angle_beta   90.00
_cell.angle_gamma   90.00
#
_symmetry.space_group_name_H-M   'P 1'
#
loop_
_entity.id
_entity.type
_entity.pdbx_description
1 polymer ?
#
loop_
_entity_poly.entity_id
_entity_poly.type
_entity_poly.pdbx_seq_one_letter_code
_entity_poly.pdbx_strand_id
1 'polypeptide(L)'
;MTRNLILSLALVSLLLTSCGLSETDVQSTVGAAVTNAVGTVNAQYTEIALLTPSATNTPLTTSTPMATNTPAGTPTTGAISGGSTSGCDVGSFVADVTVSDGDEIEAGTPFTKTWSVKNDGTCEWTTSYMLIFSSGDQMGGPTSTPLTAAVPVGSTTNISVSLTAPASPGSYTGYWAIANASGIGFTYLSVVITVP
;
A
#
# COMPACT_ATOMS: atom_id res chain seq x y z
N MET A 1 -55.72 -6.98 6.41
CA MET A 1 -54.43 -6.69 5.71
C MET A 1 -54.17 -7.65 4.53
N THR A 2 -54.72 -8.82 4.47
CA THR A 2 -54.48 -9.84 3.41
C THR A 2 -55.14 -9.53 2.07
N ARG A 3 -56.27 -8.79 2.04
CA ARG A 3 -57.04 -8.52 0.80
C ARG A 3 -56.36 -7.50 -0.13
N ASN A 4 -55.60 -6.57 0.41
CA ASN A 4 -54.89 -5.57 -0.38
C ASN A 4 -53.56 -6.10 -0.97
N LEU A 5 -52.97 -7.12 -0.34
CA LEU A 5 -51.72 -7.79 -0.82
C LEU A 5 -52.01 -8.63 -2.08
N ILE A 6 -53.17 -9.30 -2.12
CA ILE A 6 -53.55 -10.14 -3.27
C ILE A 6 -53.91 -9.27 -4.50
N LEU A 7 -54.47 -8.09 -4.29
CA LEU A 7 -54.77 -7.16 -5.39
C LEU A 7 -53.50 -6.55 -5.99
N SER A 8 -52.47 -6.28 -5.18
CA SER A 8 -51.17 -5.80 -5.65
C SER A 8 -50.39 -6.85 -6.46
N LEU A 9 -50.46 -8.13 -6.07
CA LEU A 9 -49.82 -9.20 -6.80
C LEU A 9 -50.44 -9.44 -8.17
N ALA A 10 -51.80 -9.33 -8.27
CA ALA A 10 -52.53 -9.49 -9.53
C ALA A 10 -52.23 -8.35 -10.54
N LEU A 11 -51.97 -7.11 -10.05
CA LEU A 11 -51.64 -5.99 -10.91
C LEU A 11 -50.23 -6.06 -11.49
N VAL A 12 -49.26 -6.62 -10.73
CA VAL A 12 -47.88 -6.81 -11.19
C VAL A 12 -47.83 -7.90 -12.25
N SER A 13 -48.60 -8.97 -12.13
CA SER A 13 -48.64 -10.06 -13.13
C SER A 13 -49.23 -9.59 -14.48
N LEU A 14 -50.09 -8.56 -14.53
CA LEU A 14 -50.71 -8.08 -15.75
C LEU A 14 -49.79 -7.18 -16.61
N LEU A 15 -48.72 -6.62 -16.02
CA LEU A 15 -47.78 -5.75 -16.72
C LEU A 15 -46.62 -6.52 -17.40
N LEU A 16 -46.45 -7.80 -17.11
CA LEU A 16 -45.40 -8.64 -17.70
C LEU A 16 -45.82 -9.34 -19.00
N THR A 17 -47.09 -9.29 -19.38
CA THR A 17 -47.60 -9.96 -20.60
C THR A 17 -47.53 -9.11 -21.87
N SER A 18 -47.04 -7.88 -21.80
CA SER A 18 -47.02 -6.94 -22.94
C SER A 18 -45.68 -6.87 -23.71
N CYS A 19 -44.60 -7.51 -23.26
CA CYS A 19 -43.39 -7.62 -24.04
C CYS A 19 -43.10 -9.10 -24.30
N GLY A 20 -43.33 -9.55 -25.53
CA GLY A 20 -43.17 -10.94 -25.99
C GLY A 20 -41.75 -11.44 -26.06
N LEU A 21 -40.95 -11.24 -25.02
CA LEU A 21 -39.62 -11.84 -24.87
C LEU A 21 -39.74 -13.04 -23.93
N SER A 22 -39.53 -14.24 -24.47
CA SER A 22 -39.48 -15.46 -23.69
C SER A 22 -38.20 -15.55 -22.89
N GLU A 23 -38.25 -16.19 -21.72
CA GLU A 23 -37.03 -16.39 -20.86
C GLU A 23 -35.90 -17.07 -21.62
N THR A 24 -36.17 -17.84 -22.64
CA THR A 24 -35.20 -18.48 -23.52
C THR A 24 -34.42 -17.50 -24.38
N ASP A 25 -35.03 -16.38 -24.81
CA ASP A 25 -34.35 -15.38 -25.63
C ASP A 25 -33.36 -14.54 -24.84
N VAL A 26 -33.64 -14.29 -23.56
CA VAL A 26 -32.73 -13.58 -22.65
C VAL A 26 -31.49 -14.45 -22.34
N GLN A 27 -31.69 -15.75 -22.09
CA GLN A 27 -30.59 -16.69 -21.84
C GLN A 27 -29.64 -16.81 -23.04
N SER A 28 -30.16 -16.83 -24.27
CA SER A 28 -29.33 -16.95 -25.47
C SER A 28 -28.50 -15.70 -25.73
N THR A 29 -29.06 -14.52 -25.46
CA THR A 29 -28.38 -13.23 -25.68
C THR A 29 -27.23 -13.02 -24.68
N VAL A 30 -27.42 -13.40 -23.43
CA VAL A 30 -26.38 -13.32 -22.38
C VAL A 30 -25.26 -14.32 -22.67
N GLY A 31 -25.58 -15.55 -23.11
CA GLY A 31 -24.59 -16.57 -23.45
C GLY A 31 -23.67 -16.14 -24.61
N ALA A 32 -24.25 -15.53 -25.65
CA ALA A 32 -23.47 -15.04 -26.80
C ALA A 32 -22.53 -13.88 -26.45
N ALA A 33 -22.99 -12.97 -25.57
CA ALA A 33 -22.18 -11.83 -25.13
C ALA A 33 -20.97 -12.26 -24.28
N VAL A 34 -21.14 -13.26 -23.41
CA VAL A 34 -20.06 -13.78 -22.58
C VAL A 34 -19.03 -14.52 -23.41
N THR A 35 -19.45 -15.33 -24.40
CA THR A 35 -18.54 -16.09 -25.27
C THR A 35 -17.67 -15.16 -26.13
N ASN A 36 -18.23 -14.07 -26.65
CA ASN A 36 -17.47 -13.09 -27.43
C ASN A 36 -16.45 -12.31 -26.58
N ALA A 37 -16.79 -11.97 -25.32
CA ALA A 37 -15.88 -11.27 -24.42
C ALA A 37 -14.65 -12.13 -24.06
N VAL A 38 -14.85 -13.43 -23.78
CA VAL A 38 -13.75 -14.35 -23.48
C VAL A 38 -12.86 -14.60 -24.70
N GLY A 39 -13.44 -14.70 -25.90
CA GLY A 39 -12.68 -14.86 -27.14
C GLY A 39 -11.76 -13.68 -27.45
N THR A 40 -12.20 -12.45 -27.19
CA THR A 40 -11.42 -11.24 -27.45
C THR A 40 -10.24 -11.09 -26.47
N VAL A 41 -10.42 -11.46 -25.21
CA VAL A 41 -9.35 -11.43 -24.21
C VAL A 41 -8.25 -12.46 -24.53
N ASN A 42 -8.61 -13.67 -24.94
CA ASN A 42 -7.63 -14.69 -25.31
C ASN A 42 -6.82 -14.32 -26.57
N ALA A 43 -7.42 -13.63 -27.54
CA ALA A 43 -6.70 -13.17 -28.74
C ALA A 43 -5.64 -12.10 -28.40
N GLN A 44 -5.90 -11.22 -27.44
CA GLN A 44 -4.94 -10.21 -27.02
C GLN A 44 -3.75 -10.79 -26.24
N TYR A 45 -3.96 -11.85 -25.44
CA TYR A 45 -2.86 -12.51 -24.74
C TYR A 45 -1.87 -13.23 -25.66
N THR A 46 -2.32 -13.70 -26.81
CA THR A 46 -1.45 -14.42 -27.77
C THR A 46 -0.52 -13.46 -28.53
N GLU A 47 -0.94 -12.21 -28.77
CA GLU A 47 -0.08 -11.22 -29.45
C GLU A 47 1.03 -10.65 -28.55
N ILE A 48 0.83 -10.57 -27.24
CA ILE A 48 1.85 -10.05 -26.29
C ILE A 48 3.01 -11.05 -26.12
N ALA A 49 2.80 -12.34 -26.33
CA ALA A 49 3.83 -13.37 -26.19
C ALA A 49 4.89 -13.36 -27.30
N LEU A 50 4.69 -12.62 -28.41
CA LEU A 50 5.61 -12.57 -29.56
C LEU A 50 6.60 -11.40 -29.52
N LEU A 51 6.50 -10.50 -28.53
CA LEU A 51 7.45 -9.39 -28.32
C LEU A 51 8.47 -9.71 -27.23
N THR A 52 9.26 -10.74 -27.43
CA THR A 52 10.44 -11.00 -26.60
C THR A 52 11.57 -10.07 -27.07
N PRO A 53 12.05 -9.13 -26.25
CA PRO A 53 13.24 -8.35 -26.60
C PRO A 53 14.45 -9.29 -26.58
N SER A 54 15.15 -9.37 -27.69
CA SER A 54 16.44 -10.06 -27.82
C SER A 54 17.43 -9.41 -26.88
N ALA A 55 17.94 -10.17 -25.91
CA ALA A 55 19.00 -9.73 -25.01
C ALA A 55 20.29 -9.56 -25.79
N THR A 56 20.71 -8.32 -26.02
CA THR A 56 22.05 -8.00 -26.54
C THR A 56 23.02 -7.97 -25.37
N ASN A 57 23.81 -9.04 -25.23
CA ASN A 57 24.92 -9.09 -24.29
C ASN A 57 26.08 -8.25 -24.83
N THR A 58 26.29 -7.06 -24.30
CA THR A 58 27.55 -6.32 -24.48
C THR A 58 28.27 -6.31 -23.13
N PRO A 59 29.40 -6.99 -22.99
CA PRO A 59 30.21 -6.87 -21.78
C PRO A 59 30.98 -5.55 -21.84
N LEU A 60 30.58 -4.59 -20.98
CA LEU A 60 31.39 -3.40 -20.74
C LEU A 60 32.40 -3.72 -19.65
N THR A 61 33.68 -3.82 -20.04
CA THR A 61 34.79 -3.94 -19.11
C THR A 61 35.00 -2.61 -18.40
N THR A 62 34.55 -2.51 -17.15
CA THR A 62 34.84 -1.36 -16.30
C THR A 62 36.22 -1.57 -15.66
N SER A 63 37.18 -0.70 -16.00
CA SER A 63 38.48 -0.64 -15.36
C SER A 63 38.35 -0.25 -13.89
N THR A 64 38.88 -1.10 -13.00
CA THR A 64 39.00 -0.85 -11.56
C THR A 64 39.91 0.34 -11.32
N PRO A 65 39.50 1.41 -10.61
CA PRO A 65 40.42 2.44 -10.17
C PRO A 65 41.31 1.90 -9.06
N MET A 66 42.60 2.07 -9.25
CA MET A 66 43.68 1.74 -8.34
C MET A 66 43.50 2.50 -7.02
N ALA A 67 43.57 1.80 -5.89
CA ALA A 67 43.50 2.39 -4.56
C ALA A 67 44.69 3.33 -4.32
N THR A 68 44.38 4.60 -4.11
CA THR A 68 45.35 5.60 -3.64
C THR A 68 45.42 5.50 -2.12
N ASN A 69 46.59 5.12 -1.61
CA ASN A 69 46.88 5.09 -0.18
C ASN A 69 46.90 6.52 0.38
N THR A 70 45.84 6.88 1.14
CA THR A 70 45.86 8.08 1.96
C THR A 70 46.52 7.79 3.30
N PRO A 71 47.46 8.64 3.78
CA PRO A 71 48.20 8.38 5.02
C PRO A 71 47.24 8.43 6.24
N ALA A 72 47.48 7.49 7.18
CA ALA A 72 46.74 7.36 8.43
C ALA A 72 46.84 8.65 9.25
N GLY A 73 45.73 9.35 9.38
CA GLY A 73 45.54 10.42 10.36
C GLY A 73 45.45 9.85 11.77
N THR A 74 46.24 10.43 12.68
CA THR A 74 46.30 10.17 14.12
C THR A 74 44.89 10.17 14.74
N PRO A 75 44.51 9.20 15.60
CA PRO A 75 43.22 9.26 16.28
C PRO A 75 43.24 10.38 17.32
N THR A 76 42.60 11.48 17.01
CA THR A 76 42.27 12.49 18.01
C THR A 76 41.12 11.94 18.86
N THR A 77 41.42 11.69 20.12
CA THR A 77 40.43 11.36 21.14
C THR A 77 39.45 12.56 21.29
N GLY A 78 38.45 12.59 20.44
CA GLY A 78 37.34 13.55 20.51
C GLY A 78 36.33 13.06 21.53
N ALA A 79 36.10 13.86 22.54
CA ALA A 79 35.14 13.67 23.60
C ALA A 79 33.79 13.16 23.07
N ILE A 80 33.26 12.13 23.71
CA ILE A 80 31.88 11.68 23.55
C ILE A 80 30.98 12.78 24.14
N SER A 81 30.67 13.79 23.34
CA SER A 81 29.51 14.63 23.61
C SER A 81 28.28 13.79 23.29
N GLY A 82 27.67 13.24 24.32
CA GLY A 82 26.32 12.71 24.27
C GLY A 82 25.33 13.84 23.95
N GLY A 83 25.36 14.35 22.71
CA GLY A 83 24.38 15.25 22.20
C GLY A 83 23.13 14.44 21.89
N SER A 84 22.03 14.68 22.56
CA SER A 84 20.70 14.30 22.10
C SER A 84 20.53 14.79 20.67
N THR A 85 20.58 13.88 19.70
CA THR A 85 20.42 14.17 18.28
C THR A 85 18.94 14.42 17.89
N SER A 86 18.09 14.80 18.82
CA SER A 86 16.68 15.07 18.58
C SER A 86 16.40 16.34 17.75
N GLY A 87 17.44 17.08 17.35
CA GLY A 87 17.28 18.34 16.62
C GLY A 87 17.39 18.24 15.09
N CYS A 88 17.86 17.11 14.54
CA CYS A 88 18.03 16.96 13.08
C CYS A 88 17.01 16.04 12.42
N ASP A 89 16.27 15.26 13.22
CA ASP A 89 15.28 14.29 12.73
C ASP A 89 13.93 15.00 12.60
N VAL A 90 13.57 15.35 11.38
CA VAL A 90 12.28 15.97 11.05
C VAL A 90 11.74 15.32 9.78
N GLY A 91 10.46 14.99 9.77
CA GLY A 91 9.79 14.49 8.58
C GLY A 91 8.36 14.97 8.49
N SER A 92 7.82 14.97 7.30
CA SER A 92 6.42 15.30 7.02
C SER A 92 5.72 14.19 6.27
N PHE A 93 4.44 14.00 6.59
CA PHE A 93 3.51 13.22 5.80
C PHE A 93 3.25 13.92 4.47
N VAL A 94 3.28 13.17 3.36
CA VAL A 94 3.01 13.68 2.02
C VAL A 94 1.66 13.17 1.53
N ALA A 95 1.44 11.85 1.59
CA ALA A 95 0.19 11.23 1.12
C ALA A 95 0.04 9.80 1.62
N ASP A 96 -1.19 9.31 1.63
CA ASP A 96 -1.50 7.89 1.64
C ASP A 96 -1.29 7.34 0.22
N VAL A 97 -0.46 6.31 0.09
CA VAL A 97 -0.20 5.63 -1.18
C VAL A 97 -1.16 4.46 -1.37
N THR A 98 -1.46 3.76 -0.27
CA THR A 98 -2.45 2.69 -0.21
C THR A 98 -3.35 2.92 0.99
N VAL A 99 -4.59 2.49 0.93
CA VAL A 99 -5.57 2.58 2.03
C VAL A 99 -5.69 4.01 2.56
N SER A 100 -6.63 4.76 2.02
CA SER A 100 -6.96 6.11 2.48
C SER A 100 -7.67 6.06 3.84
N ASP A 101 -7.61 7.16 4.60
CA ASP A 101 -8.29 7.22 5.89
C ASP A 101 -9.81 7.03 5.71
N GLY A 102 -10.36 6.04 6.42
CA GLY A 102 -11.77 5.66 6.39
C GLY A 102 -12.15 4.60 5.37
N ASP A 103 -11.19 4.08 4.59
CA ASP A 103 -11.45 2.97 3.65
C ASP A 103 -12.07 1.77 4.36
N GLU A 104 -13.02 1.11 3.69
CA GLU A 104 -13.64 -0.12 4.18
C GLU A 104 -12.77 -1.33 3.86
N ILE A 105 -12.49 -2.14 4.87
CA ILE A 105 -11.74 -3.40 4.74
C ILE A 105 -12.51 -4.50 5.46
N GLU A 106 -12.79 -5.59 4.76
CA GLU A 106 -13.48 -6.75 5.31
C GLU A 106 -12.78 -7.33 6.53
N ALA A 107 -13.56 -7.79 7.50
CA ALA A 107 -13.07 -8.37 8.75
C ALA A 107 -12.04 -9.48 8.53
N GLY A 108 -10.93 -9.45 9.26
CA GLY A 108 -9.84 -10.42 9.18
C GLY A 108 -9.00 -10.37 7.90
N THR A 109 -9.24 -9.40 7.00
CA THR A 109 -8.50 -9.28 5.74
C THR A 109 -7.11 -8.68 5.98
N PRO A 110 -6.03 -9.30 5.50
CA PRO A 110 -4.70 -8.70 5.52
C PRO A 110 -4.60 -7.58 4.47
N PHE A 111 -3.95 -6.49 4.85
CA PHE A 111 -3.69 -5.36 3.97
C PHE A 111 -2.33 -4.72 4.25
N THR A 112 -1.84 -3.92 3.32
CA THR A 112 -0.60 -3.16 3.50
C THR A 112 -0.92 -1.67 3.46
N LYS A 113 -0.65 -0.98 4.55
CA LYS A 113 -0.67 0.49 4.58
C LYS A 113 0.68 1.02 4.15
N THR A 114 0.67 1.97 3.23
CA THR A 114 1.86 2.65 2.72
C THR A 114 1.64 4.16 2.77
N TRP A 115 2.57 4.86 3.39
CA TRP A 115 2.62 6.32 3.40
C TRP A 115 3.77 6.81 2.57
N SER A 116 3.58 7.91 1.86
CA SER A 116 4.65 8.73 1.30
C SER A 116 5.06 9.76 2.34
N VAL A 117 6.34 9.81 2.67
CA VAL A 117 6.90 10.71 3.68
C VAL A 117 8.15 11.39 3.16
N LYS A 118 8.41 12.61 3.61
CA LYS A 118 9.57 13.39 3.21
C LYS A 118 10.50 13.62 4.39
N ASN A 119 11.80 13.48 4.17
CA ASN A 119 12.82 13.85 5.14
C ASN A 119 13.07 15.37 5.05
N ASP A 120 12.46 16.13 5.93
CA ASP A 120 12.65 17.60 6.06
C ASP A 120 13.71 17.97 7.08
N GLY A 121 14.39 16.97 7.65
CA GLY A 121 15.46 17.14 8.62
C GLY A 121 16.78 17.54 8.00
N THR A 122 17.81 17.54 8.82
CA THR A 122 19.21 17.78 8.40
C THR A 122 20.10 16.55 8.55
N CYS A 123 19.52 15.42 9.04
CA CYS A 123 20.16 14.12 9.08
C CYS A 123 19.52 13.18 8.06
N GLU A 124 20.35 12.35 7.43
CA GLU A 124 19.87 11.23 6.63
C GLU A 124 19.25 10.16 7.55
N TRP A 125 18.06 9.65 7.20
CA TRP A 125 17.50 8.50 7.88
C TRP A 125 18.13 7.24 7.32
N THR A 126 18.92 6.55 8.13
CA THR A 126 19.61 5.33 7.72
C THR A 126 18.72 4.09 7.93
N THR A 127 19.19 2.91 7.52
CA THR A 127 18.50 1.63 7.77
C THR A 127 18.44 1.22 9.24
N SER A 128 19.07 1.97 10.16
CA SER A 128 18.90 1.82 11.60
C SER A 128 17.69 2.57 12.16
N TYR A 129 17.03 3.40 11.33
CA TYR A 129 15.73 4.02 11.65
C TYR A 129 14.62 3.00 11.46
N MET A 130 13.53 3.18 12.19
CA MET A 130 12.43 2.22 12.24
C MET A 130 11.09 2.92 12.14
N LEU A 131 10.11 2.26 11.54
CA LEU A 131 8.70 2.53 11.76
C LEU A 131 8.28 1.76 13.01
N ILE A 132 7.79 2.45 14.05
CA ILE A 132 7.35 1.85 15.30
C ILE A 132 5.85 2.07 15.52
N PHE A 133 5.16 1.10 16.12
CA PHE A 133 3.80 1.31 16.61
C PHE A 133 3.84 2.24 17.83
N SER A 134 3.01 3.28 17.81
CA SER A 134 2.97 4.31 18.85
C SER A 134 1.77 4.15 19.78
N SER A 135 0.55 4.04 19.21
CA SER A 135 -0.67 3.95 20.02
C SER A 135 -1.90 3.60 19.17
N GLY A 136 -3.05 3.38 19.80
CA GLY A 136 -4.31 3.04 19.13
C GLY A 136 -4.43 1.56 18.79
N ASP A 137 -5.04 1.25 17.64
CA ASP A 137 -5.27 -0.12 17.17
C ASP A 137 -4.07 -0.60 16.36
N GLN A 138 -3.36 -1.61 16.86
CA GLN A 138 -2.16 -2.15 16.17
C GLN A 138 -2.52 -2.99 14.94
N MET A 139 -3.76 -3.49 14.83
CA MET A 139 -4.28 -4.26 13.69
C MET A 139 -3.36 -5.43 13.27
N GLY A 140 -2.84 -6.17 14.25
CA GLY A 140 -1.94 -7.30 14.01
C GLY A 140 -0.57 -6.95 13.41
N GLY A 141 -0.26 -5.67 13.27
CA GLY A 141 1.03 -5.22 12.74
C GLY A 141 2.20 -5.47 13.70
N PRO A 142 3.44 -5.43 13.21
CA PRO A 142 4.64 -5.55 14.04
C PRO A 142 4.80 -4.32 14.95
N THR A 143 5.44 -4.49 16.10
CA THR A 143 5.75 -3.35 16.99
C THR A 143 6.80 -2.40 16.41
N SER A 144 7.67 -2.92 15.53
CA SER A 144 8.67 -2.12 14.82
C SER A 144 9.07 -2.80 13.49
N THR A 145 9.42 -1.98 12.50
CA THR A 145 9.92 -2.41 11.19
C THR A 145 11.07 -1.49 10.79
N PRO A 146 12.28 -1.99 10.51
CA PRO A 146 13.39 -1.14 10.07
C PRO A 146 13.10 -0.54 8.69
N LEU A 147 13.67 0.63 8.39
CA LEU A 147 13.65 1.19 7.05
C LEU A 147 14.45 0.29 6.10
N THR A 148 13.92 0.04 4.92
CA THR A 148 14.53 -0.85 3.92
C THR A 148 15.68 -0.19 3.14
N ALA A 149 15.72 1.14 3.14
CA ALA A 149 16.75 1.94 2.49
C ALA A 149 16.98 3.25 3.25
N ALA A 150 18.15 3.85 3.04
CA ALA A 150 18.44 5.19 3.55
C ALA A 150 17.60 6.24 2.82
N VAL A 151 17.19 7.29 3.55
CA VAL A 151 16.40 8.41 3.03
C VAL A 151 17.21 9.70 3.18
N PRO A 152 17.84 10.17 2.10
CA PRO A 152 18.61 11.42 2.12
C PRO A 152 17.77 12.61 2.52
N VAL A 153 18.43 13.64 3.06
CA VAL A 153 17.80 14.92 3.38
C VAL A 153 17.09 15.51 2.15
N GLY A 154 15.87 15.97 2.34
CA GLY A 154 15.01 16.53 1.29
C GLY A 154 14.31 15.51 0.40
N SER A 155 14.65 14.21 0.52
CA SER A 155 14.06 13.14 -0.30
C SER A 155 12.73 12.67 0.25
N THR A 156 11.87 12.18 -0.65
CA THR A 156 10.59 11.52 -0.33
C THR A 156 10.75 10.01 -0.52
N THR A 157 10.16 9.24 0.38
CA THR A 157 10.16 7.78 0.32
C THR A 157 8.79 7.20 0.70
N ASN A 158 8.55 5.95 0.33
CA ASN A 158 7.39 5.19 0.76
C ASN A 158 7.78 4.27 1.92
N ILE A 159 7.00 4.31 3.00
CA ILE A 159 7.16 3.43 4.16
C ILE A 159 5.89 2.62 4.30
N SER A 160 6.03 1.31 4.48
CA SER A 160 4.89 0.38 4.49
C SER A 160 4.88 -0.48 5.76
N VAL A 161 3.68 -0.87 6.17
CA VAL A 161 3.45 -1.86 7.22
C VAL A 161 2.34 -2.82 6.80
N SER A 162 2.52 -4.11 7.10
CA SER A 162 1.50 -5.14 6.88
C SER A 162 0.61 -5.23 8.12
N LEU A 163 -0.70 -5.15 7.91
CA LEU A 163 -1.73 -5.11 8.94
C LEU A 163 -2.82 -6.15 8.62
N THR A 164 -3.70 -6.39 9.58
CA THR A 164 -4.90 -7.23 9.41
C THR A 164 -6.09 -6.50 10.00
N ALA A 165 -7.17 -6.37 9.24
CA ALA A 165 -8.40 -5.77 9.73
C ALA A 165 -8.95 -6.56 10.92
N PRO A 166 -9.39 -5.92 12.02
CA PRO A 166 -10.01 -6.59 13.14
C PRO A 166 -11.21 -7.43 12.73
N ALA A 167 -11.54 -8.44 13.57
CA ALA A 167 -12.64 -9.37 13.28
C ALA A 167 -14.04 -8.79 13.55
N SER A 168 -14.13 -7.70 14.30
CA SER A 168 -15.41 -7.07 14.66
C SER A 168 -15.68 -5.85 13.81
N PRO A 169 -16.95 -5.58 13.44
CA PRO A 169 -17.33 -4.34 12.79
C PRO A 169 -16.99 -3.11 13.65
N GLY A 170 -16.57 -2.02 13.01
CA GLY A 170 -16.21 -0.79 13.71
C GLY A 170 -15.19 0.07 12.98
N SER A 171 -14.89 1.25 13.54
CA SER A 171 -13.82 2.12 13.05
C SER A 171 -12.57 1.91 13.91
N TYR A 172 -11.43 1.74 13.27
CA TYR A 172 -10.14 1.44 13.90
C TYR A 172 -9.10 2.45 13.49
N THR A 173 -8.34 2.94 14.48
CA THR A 173 -7.29 3.94 14.25
C THR A 173 -6.00 3.53 14.94
N GLY A 174 -4.94 3.34 14.14
CA GLY A 174 -3.60 3.08 14.62
C GLY A 174 -2.66 4.26 14.34
N TYR A 175 -1.75 4.51 15.28
CA TYR A 175 -0.71 5.53 15.11
C TYR A 175 0.66 4.88 15.09
N TRP A 176 1.44 5.28 14.12
CA TRP A 176 2.79 4.82 13.88
C TRP A 176 3.75 6.02 13.93
N ALA A 177 5.01 5.79 14.23
CA ALA A 177 6.02 6.83 14.19
C ALA A 177 7.29 6.36 13.49
N ILE A 178 7.91 7.25 12.73
CA ILE A 178 9.30 7.05 12.30
C ILE A 178 10.17 7.41 13.49
N ALA A 179 11.01 6.48 13.90
CA ALA A 179 11.92 6.62 15.02
C ALA A 179 13.37 6.52 14.56
N ASN A 180 14.26 7.27 15.19
CA ASN A 180 15.69 7.20 14.94
C ASN A 180 16.33 5.95 15.57
N ALA A 181 17.63 5.77 15.38
CA ALA A 181 18.39 4.63 15.90
C ALA A 181 18.35 4.50 17.44
N SER A 182 17.99 5.56 18.16
CA SER A 182 17.79 5.54 19.62
C SER A 182 16.36 5.18 20.01
N GLY A 183 15.47 4.90 19.05
CA GLY A 183 14.07 4.58 19.30
C GLY A 183 13.18 5.82 19.59
N ILE A 184 13.68 7.03 19.34
CA ILE A 184 12.91 8.27 19.55
C ILE A 184 12.09 8.56 18.31
N GLY A 185 10.74 8.50 18.44
CA GLY A 185 9.80 8.85 17.39
C GLY A 185 9.77 10.36 17.12
N PHE A 186 9.78 10.74 15.83
CA PHE A 186 9.82 12.16 15.45
C PHE A 186 8.80 12.52 14.35
N THR A 187 8.29 11.56 13.59
CA THR A 187 7.24 11.79 12.57
C THR A 187 6.13 10.78 12.79
N TYR A 188 4.90 11.28 12.99
CA TYR A 188 3.74 10.45 13.31
C TYR A 188 2.83 10.30 12.09
N LEU A 189 2.34 9.08 11.90
CA LEU A 189 1.52 8.64 10.78
C LEU A 189 0.28 7.93 11.31
N SER A 190 -0.85 8.05 10.65
CA SER A 190 -2.09 7.37 11.02
C SER A 190 -2.50 6.34 9.96
N VAL A 191 -3.23 5.34 10.41
CA VAL A 191 -4.07 4.48 9.58
C VAL A 191 -5.45 4.45 10.18
N VAL A 192 -6.46 4.78 9.40
CA VAL A 192 -7.86 4.75 9.79
C VAL A 192 -8.61 3.86 8.82
N ILE A 193 -9.30 2.84 9.33
CA ILE A 193 -10.13 1.95 8.51
C ILE A 193 -11.50 1.76 9.15
N THR A 194 -12.46 1.34 8.33
CA THR A 194 -13.76 0.86 8.77
C THR A 194 -13.89 -0.61 8.43
N VAL A 195 -14.32 -1.43 9.38
CA VAL A 195 -14.71 -2.82 9.16
C VAL A 195 -16.24 -2.86 9.12
N PRO A 196 -16.86 -3.29 8.00
CA PRO A 196 -18.31 -3.34 7.83
C PRO A 196 -19.02 -4.41 8.66
#